data_6b0cf8ee17cd07967872691ef9d35455
#
_entry.id   6b0cf8ee17cd07967872691ef9d35455
#
_cell.length_a   1.000
_cell.length_b   1.000
_cell.length_c   1.000
_cell.angle_alpha   90.00
_cell.angle_beta   90.00
_cell.angle_gamma   90.00
#
_symmetry.space_group_name_H-M   'P 1'
#
loop_
_entity.id
_entity.type
_entity.pdbx_description
1 polymer ?
#
loop_
_entity_poly.entity_id
_entity_poly.type
_entity_poly.pdbx_seq_one_letter_code
_entity_poly.pdbx_strand_id
1 'polypeptide(L)'
;MKIVVGEGSCGIAAGAAKVYDKLASALDKSNELTITGCIGMCFLEPIVDIYDNGTLTRLVKVSENDCERIAKAVNSDDLSTVEDLKISEDDELFLKKQTRIALRHCGIINPEKISDYENTDGYKAVRKVLSEMTPEQVIEEIKISGLAGRGGAGFPTWFKWNAARSSDGTEKYLICNADEGDPGAFMDRAVIEGDPHNLIEGMLIGAYAIGAKEAIVYVLSLIHISEPTRRSYIS
;
A
#
# COMPACT_ATOMS: atom_id res chain seq x y z
N MET A 1 4.08 21.11 -10.06
CA MET A 1 3.08 20.22 -9.43
C MET A 1 3.62 18.80 -9.33
N LYS A 2 3.05 17.97 -8.40
CA LYS A 2 3.30 16.53 -8.34
C LYS A 2 2.06 15.78 -8.82
N ILE A 3 2.23 14.89 -9.78
CA ILE A 3 1.17 14.09 -10.40
C ILE A 3 1.38 12.63 -10.01
N VAL A 4 0.34 11.98 -9.51
CA VAL A 4 0.40 10.61 -9.00
C VAL A 4 -0.68 9.79 -9.69
N VAL A 5 -0.29 8.70 -10.34
CA VAL A 5 -1.21 7.78 -11.03
C VAL A 5 -1.41 6.54 -10.20
N GLY A 6 -2.65 6.12 -10.00
CA GLY A 6 -3.00 4.88 -9.30
C GLY A 6 -2.68 3.66 -10.15
N GLU A 7 -1.60 2.94 -9.84
CA GLU A 7 -1.15 1.74 -10.56
C GLU A 7 -1.24 0.45 -9.73
N GLY A 8 -2.19 0.39 -8.79
CA GLY A 8 -2.62 -0.91 -8.26
C GLY A 8 -3.23 -1.79 -9.36
N SER A 9 -3.37 -3.09 -9.13
CA SER A 9 -3.90 -4.03 -10.13
C SER A 9 -5.22 -3.58 -10.77
N CYS A 10 -6.12 -2.94 -10.02
CA CYS A 10 -7.37 -2.39 -10.54
C CYS A 10 -7.14 -1.19 -11.46
N GLY A 11 -6.20 -0.30 -11.14
CA GLY A 11 -5.82 0.83 -11.98
C GLY A 11 -5.20 0.36 -13.30
N ILE A 12 -4.26 -0.59 -13.23
CA ILE A 12 -3.62 -1.18 -14.42
C ILE A 12 -4.67 -1.85 -15.31
N ALA A 13 -5.59 -2.62 -14.74
CA ALA A 13 -6.67 -3.26 -15.48
C ALA A 13 -7.63 -2.25 -16.13
N ALA A 14 -7.81 -1.08 -15.52
CA ALA A 14 -8.59 0.03 -16.07
C ALA A 14 -7.83 0.88 -17.11
N GLY A 15 -6.52 0.67 -17.28
CA GLY A 15 -5.69 1.36 -18.27
C GLY A 15 -4.72 2.41 -17.70
N ALA A 16 -4.48 2.43 -16.38
CA ALA A 16 -3.64 3.43 -15.73
C ALA A 16 -2.21 3.49 -16.29
N ALA A 17 -1.60 2.34 -16.65
CA ALA A 17 -0.27 2.33 -17.24
C ALA A 17 -0.19 3.15 -18.54
N LYS A 18 -1.21 3.06 -19.39
CA LYS A 18 -1.26 3.87 -20.62
C LYS A 18 -1.47 5.37 -20.32
N VAL A 19 -2.26 5.66 -19.27
CA VAL A 19 -2.43 7.04 -18.78
C VAL A 19 -1.09 7.59 -18.30
N TYR A 20 -0.35 6.82 -17.53
CA TYR A 20 0.98 7.18 -17.05
C TYR A 20 1.94 7.49 -18.20
N ASP A 21 2.06 6.56 -19.17
CA ASP A 21 2.96 6.71 -20.31
C ASP A 21 2.65 7.98 -21.15
N LYS A 22 1.37 8.25 -21.36
CA LYS A 22 0.95 9.47 -22.07
C LYS A 22 1.23 10.73 -21.26
N LEU A 23 0.94 10.75 -19.98
CA LEU A 23 1.28 11.89 -19.12
C LEU A 23 2.80 12.09 -19.04
N ALA A 24 3.58 11.03 -18.95
CA ALA A 24 5.05 11.12 -18.97
C ALA A 24 5.61 11.77 -20.24
N SER A 25 4.92 11.58 -21.37
CA SER A 25 5.32 12.16 -22.65
C SER A 25 4.88 13.62 -22.83
N ALA A 26 3.82 14.06 -22.14
CA ALA A 26 3.16 15.35 -22.36
C ALA A 26 3.42 16.38 -21.25
N LEU A 27 3.85 15.95 -20.06
CA LEU A 27 4.16 16.83 -18.94
C LEU A 27 5.52 17.51 -19.12
N ASP A 28 5.60 18.77 -18.72
CA ASP A 28 6.87 19.49 -18.63
C ASP A 28 7.75 18.91 -17.53
N LYS A 29 9.08 18.95 -17.74
CA LYS A 29 10.09 18.44 -16.81
C LYS A 29 10.09 19.10 -15.43
N SER A 30 9.41 20.22 -15.27
CA SER A 30 9.21 20.90 -13.98
C SER A 30 8.20 20.18 -13.10
N ASN A 31 7.38 19.32 -13.67
CA ASN A 31 6.39 18.54 -12.95
C ASN A 31 6.95 17.16 -12.57
N GLU A 32 6.62 16.69 -11.36
CA GLU A 32 6.95 15.35 -10.90
C GLU A 32 5.82 14.39 -11.26
N LEU A 33 6.12 13.31 -11.98
CA LEU A 33 5.19 12.22 -12.23
C LEU A 33 5.65 10.96 -11.48
N THR A 34 4.74 10.33 -10.75
CA THR A 34 5.00 9.11 -9.97
C THR A 34 3.75 8.23 -9.92
N ILE A 35 3.90 7.04 -9.35
CA ILE A 35 2.81 6.07 -9.17
C ILE A 35 2.46 5.89 -7.69
N THR A 36 1.30 5.30 -7.43
CA THR A 36 0.88 4.85 -6.10
C THR A 36 0.01 3.61 -6.19
N GLY A 37 -0.20 2.94 -5.06
CA GLY A 37 -1.13 1.81 -4.95
C GLY A 37 -2.59 2.24 -4.92
N CYS A 38 -3.49 1.25 -4.94
CA CYS A 38 -4.93 1.46 -4.94
C CYS A 38 -5.42 2.10 -3.64
N ILE A 39 -6.30 3.10 -3.76
CA ILE A 39 -6.94 3.76 -2.61
C ILE A 39 -8.23 3.08 -2.14
N GLY A 40 -8.62 1.95 -2.75
CA GLY A 40 -9.85 1.23 -2.44
C GLY A 40 -11.10 1.71 -3.19
N MET A 41 -10.94 2.62 -4.16
CA MET A 41 -12.03 3.15 -4.99
C MET A 41 -11.91 2.62 -6.44
N CYS A 42 -11.81 1.29 -6.58
CA CYS A 42 -11.53 0.64 -7.88
C CYS A 42 -12.52 1.01 -9.00
N PHE A 43 -13.76 1.36 -8.66
CA PHE A 43 -14.78 1.79 -9.62
C PHE A 43 -14.54 3.19 -10.19
N LEU A 44 -13.61 3.94 -9.63
CA LEU A 44 -13.18 5.28 -10.08
C LEU A 44 -11.86 5.26 -10.87
N GLU A 45 -11.21 4.10 -11.00
CA GLU A 45 -9.96 3.96 -11.75
C GLU A 45 -10.15 4.16 -13.27
N PRO A 46 -9.14 4.66 -14.00
CA PRO A 46 -7.86 5.18 -13.52
C PRO A 46 -7.99 6.49 -12.74
N ILE A 47 -7.24 6.59 -11.64
CA ILE A 47 -7.21 7.78 -10.79
C ILE A 47 -5.90 8.53 -11.01
N VAL A 48 -5.98 9.85 -11.16
CA VAL A 48 -4.83 10.75 -11.25
C VAL A 48 -4.97 11.83 -10.19
N ASP A 49 -4.06 11.84 -9.23
CA ASP A 49 -3.98 12.82 -8.17
C ASP A 49 -2.98 13.91 -8.53
N ILE A 50 -3.40 15.16 -8.45
CA ILE A 50 -2.57 16.34 -8.71
C ILE A 50 -2.39 17.10 -7.40
N TYR A 51 -1.15 17.20 -6.93
CA TYR A 51 -0.79 17.98 -5.76
C TYR A 51 -0.18 19.31 -6.19
N ASP A 52 -0.83 20.38 -5.77
CA ASP A 52 -0.35 21.74 -5.97
C ASP A 52 -0.34 22.50 -4.64
N ASN A 53 0.82 22.94 -4.17
CA ASN A 53 1.00 23.71 -2.94
C ASN A 53 0.24 23.13 -1.72
N GLY A 54 0.20 21.78 -1.59
CA GLY A 54 -0.49 21.07 -0.51
C GLY A 54 -1.99 20.85 -0.75
N THR A 55 -2.53 21.32 -1.86
CA THR A 55 -3.91 21.04 -2.29
C THR A 55 -3.94 19.81 -3.18
N LEU A 56 -4.85 18.87 -2.90
CA LEU A 56 -5.09 17.69 -3.73
C LEU A 56 -6.29 17.93 -4.65
N THR A 57 -6.07 17.78 -5.94
CA THR A 57 -7.13 17.62 -6.95
C THR A 57 -7.10 16.19 -7.45
N ARG A 58 -8.17 15.44 -7.23
CA ARG A 58 -8.29 14.04 -7.68
C ARG A 58 -9.14 13.97 -8.91
N LEU A 59 -8.57 13.44 -10.00
CA LEU A 59 -9.26 13.13 -11.24
C LEU A 59 -9.55 11.63 -11.30
N VAL A 60 -10.74 11.26 -11.77
CA VAL A 60 -11.21 9.88 -11.77
C VAL A 60 -11.70 9.46 -13.15
N LYS A 61 -11.69 8.14 -13.41
CA LYS A 61 -12.07 7.55 -14.70
C LYS A 61 -11.32 8.17 -15.89
N VAL A 62 -10.07 8.51 -15.63
CA VAL A 62 -9.21 9.18 -16.62
C VAL A 62 -8.90 8.21 -17.77
N SER A 63 -9.15 8.64 -18.99
CA SER A 63 -8.81 7.89 -20.20
C SER A 63 -7.53 8.41 -20.86
N GLU A 64 -6.99 7.62 -21.79
CA GLU A 64 -5.86 8.06 -22.63
C GLU A 64 -6.15 9.36 -23.39
N ASN A 65 -7.41 9.62 -23.76
CA ASN A 65 -7.81 10.83 -24.49
C ASN A 65 -7.81 12.08 -23.61
N ASP A 66 -7.86 11.93 -22.30
CA ASP A 66 -7.85 13.06 -21.36
C ASP A 66 -6.43 13.54 -21.05
N CYS A 67 -5.41 12.72 -21.33
CA CYS A 67 -4.03 12.97 -20.89
C CYS A 67 -3.44 14.26 -21.45
N GLU A 68 -3.69 14.58 -22.74
CA GLU A 68 -3.20 15.84 -23.33
C GLU A 68 -3.83 17.06 -22.66
N ARG A 69 -5.14 16.99 -22.37
CA ARG A 69 -5.87 18.05 -21.66
C ARG A 69 -5.38 18.22 -20.24
N ILE A 70 -5.14 17.11 -19.54
CA ILE A 70 -4.59 17.10 -18.17
C ILE A 70 -3.18 17.69 -18.17
N ALA A 71 -2.30 17.24 -19.06
CA ALA A 71 -0.94 17.74 -19.15
C ALA A 71 -0.92 19.25 -19.46
N LYS A 72 -1.78 19.73 -20.35
CA LYS A 72 -1.91 21.16 -20.65
C LYS A 72 -2.37 21.94 -19.40
N ALA A 73 -3.37 21.44 -18.69
CA ALA A 73 -3.87 22.06 -17.45
C ALA A 73 -2.78 22.19 -16.38
N VAL A 74 -2.01 21.11 -16.17
CA VAL A 74 -0.88 21.08 -15.24
C VAL A 74 0.25 22.03 -15.67
N ASN A 75 0.65 21.99 -16.95
CA ASN A 75 1.75 22.80 -17.45
C ASN A 75 1.41 24.30 -17.46
N SER A 76 0.13 24.68 -17.57
CA SER A 76 -0.33 26.07 -17.52
C SER A 76 -0.77 26.55 -16.14
N ASP A 77 -0.70 25.69 -15.11
CA ASP A 77 -1.17 25.98 -13.76
C ASP A 77 -2.67 26.37 -13.71
N ASP A 78 -3.48 25.77 -14.59
CA ASP A 78 -4.92 26.03 -14.68
C ASP A 78 -5.72 24.72 -14.78
N LEU A 79 -6.17 24.20 -13.64
CA LEU A 79 -6.93 22.96 -13.54
C LEU A 79 -8.44 23.14 -13.86
N SER A 80 -8.91 24.34 -14.20
CA SER A 80 -10.33 24.59 -14.52
C SER A 80 -10.82 23.80 -15.73
N THR A 81 -9.90 23.50 -16.65
CA THR A 81 -10.22 22.76 -17.88
C THR A 81 -10.44 21.26 -17.68
N VAL A 82 -10.22 20.73 -16.48
CA VAL A 82 -10.39 19.31 -16.11
C VAL A 82 -11.37 19.10 -14.95
N GLU A 83 -12.19 20.11 -14.66
CA GLU A 83 -13.22 20.07 -13.60
C GLU A 83 -14.20 18.89 -13.76
N ASP A 84 -14.55 18.54 -15.00
CA ASP A 84 -15.44 17.43 -15.33
C ASP A 84 -14.89 16.05 -14.98
N LEU A 85 -13.59 15.93 -14.76
CA LEU A 85 -12.92 14.69 -14.32
C LEU A 85 -12.76 14.59 -12.81
N LYS A 86 -13.07 15.65 -12.06
CA LYS A 86 -12.90 15.63 -10.60
C LYS A 86 -13.81 14.61 -9.95
N ILE A 87 -13.30 14.03 -8.87
CA ILE A 87 -14.09 13.15 -8.00
C ILE A 87 -15.35 13.87 -7.49
N SER A 88 -16.46 13.15 -7.39
CA SER A 88 -17.70 13.69 -6.84
C SER A 88 -17.57 14.05 -5.36
N GLU A 89 -18.36 15.02 -4.89
CA GLU A 89 -18.39 15.40 -3.47
C GLU A 89 -18.78 14.20 -2.57
N ASP A 90 -19.69 13.36 -3.01
CA ASP A 90 -20.14 12.18 -2.26
C ASP A 90 -19.02 11.15 -2.09
N ASP A 91 -18.27 10.86 -3.17
CA ASP A 91 -17.14 9.92 -3.14
C ASP A 91 -15.99 10.49 -2.30
N GLU A 92 -15.73 11.79 -2.40
CA GLU A 92 -14.73 12.45 -1.56
C GLU A 92 -15.13 12.42 -0.08
N LEU A 93 -16.39 12.67 0.23
CA LEU A 93 -16.91 12.58 1.59
C LEU A 93 -16.83 11.15 2.14
N PHE A 94 -17.07 10.14 1.30
CA PHE A 94 -16.88 8.74 1.68
C PHE A 94 -15.43 8.46 2.10
N LEU A 95 -14.44 8.95 1.34
CA LEU A 95 -13.02 8.81 1.70
C LEU A 95 -12.68 9.54 3.00
N LYS A 96 -13.19 10.77 3.17
CA LYS A 96 -12.96 11.60 4.38
C LYS A 96 -13.53 10.99 5.67
N LYS A 97 -14.54 10.15 5.57
CA LYS A 97 -15.11 9.42 6.73
C LYS A 97 -14.29 8.22 7.19
N GLN A 98 -13.28 7.80 6.43
CA GLN A 98 -12.45 6.65 6.76
C GLN A 98 -11.25 7.06 7.60
N THR A 99 -10.97 6.28 8.65
CA THR A 99 -9.68 6.33 9.36
C THR A 99 -8.84 5.16 8.89
N ARG A 100 -7.83 5.44 8.06
CA ARG A 100 -6.95 4.41 7.50
C ARG A 100 -5.77 4.18 8.42
N ILE A 101 -5.59 2.94 8.88
CA ILE A 101 -4.46 2.51 9.70
C ILE A 101 -3.53 1.62 8.85
N ALA A 102 -4.00 0.43 8.44
CA ALA A 102 -3.20 -0.50 7.63
C ALA A 102 -2.92 0.04 6.22
N LEU A 103 -3.86 0.78 5.63
CA LEU A 103 -3.74 1.36 4.29
C LEU A 103 -3.41 2.86 4.31
N ARG A 104 -2.77 3.35 5.38
CA ARG A 104 -2.52 4.79 5.55
C ARG A 104 -1.67 5.41 4.46
N HIS A 105 -0.77 4.65 3.86
CA HIS A 105 0.14 5.13 2.81
C HIS A 105 -0.35 4.85 1.38
N CYS A 106 -1.38 4.01 1.22
CA CYS A 106 -1.96 3.74 -0.10
C CYS A 106 -2.58 5.01 -0.69
N GLY A 107 -2.17 5.36 -1.90
CA GLY A 107 -2.54 6.62 -2.53
C GLY A 107 -1.60 7.79 -2.23
N ILE A 108 -0.53 7.58 -1.43
CA ILE A 108 0.39 8.65 -0.98
C ILE A 108 1.82 8.38 -1.44
N ILE A 109 2.34 7.17 -1.17
CA ILE A 109 3.71 6.79 -1.49
C ILE A 109 3.79 6.05 -2.82
N ASN A 110 4.98 6.08 -3.42
CA ASN A 110 5.33 5.14 -4.48
C ASN A 110 5.82 3.84 -3.81
N PRO A 111 5.09 2.72 -3.95
CA PRO A 111 5.43 1.45 -3.30
C PRO A 111 6.75 0.84 -3.77
N GLU A 112 7.25 1.25 -4.93
CA GLU A 112 8.52 0.77 -5.50
C GLU A 112 9.73 1.58 -5.01
N LYS A 113 9.51 2.68 -4.26
CA LYS A 113 10.57 3.55 -3.75
C LYS A 113 10.66 3.46 -2.24
N ILE A 114 11.70 2.79 -1.74
CA ILE A 114 11.97 2.70 -0.30
C ILE A 114 12.09 4.08 0.36
N SER A 115 12.63 5.07 -0.36
CA SER A 115 12.74 6.45 0.14
C SER A 115 11.39 7.08 0.48
N ASP A 116 10.36 6.77 -0.30
CA ASP A 116 9.02 7.30 -0.03
C ASP A 116 8.45 6.75 1.28
N TYR A 117 8.66 5.44 1.53
CA TYR A 117 8.29 4.83 2.80
C TYR A 117 9.12 5.39 3.97
N GLU A 118 10.43 5.54 3.82
CA GLU A 118 11.30 6.14 4.86
C GLU A 118 10.90 7.59 5.19
N ASN A 119 10.45 8.37 4.21
CA ASN A 119 9.97 9.73 4.41
C ASN A 119 8.65 9.79 5.22
N THR A 120 7.93 8.69 5.35
CA THR A 120 6.73 8.55 6.21
C THR A 120 7.04 7.91 7.57
N ASP A 121 8.25 8.06 8.06
CA ASP A 121 8.76 7.43 9.29
C ASP A 121 8.97 5.91 9.19
N GLY A 122 8.94 5.35 7.99
CA GLY A 122 9.17 3.95 7.73
C GLY A 122 10.53 3.45 8.21
N TYR A 123 10.57 2.20 8.64
CA TYR A 123 11.73 1.52 9.24
C TYR A 123 12.27 2.13 10.55
N LYS A 124 11.65 3.18 11.08
CA LYS A 124 12.04 3.72 12.40
C LYS A 124 11.72 2.74 13.53
N ALA A 125 10.59 2.05 13.44
CA ALA A 125 10.19 1.09 14.48
C ALA A 125 11.13 -0.11 14.52
N VAL A 126 11.49 -0.70 13.39
CA VAL A 126 12.44 -1.83 13.37
C VAL A 126 13.84 -1.40 13.81
N ARG A 127 14.31 -0.21 13.43
CA ARG A 127 15.60 0.32 13.91
C ARG A 127 15.60 0.47 15.44
N LYS A 128 14.53 1.03 16.02
CA LYS A 128 14.36 1.11 17.49
C LYS A 128 14.35 -0.27 18.14
N VAL A 129 13.57 -1.20 17.59
CA VAL A 129 13.49 -2.57 18.10
C VAL A 129 14.86 -3.24 18.14
N LEU A 130 15.63 -3.14 17.05
CA LEU A 130 16.93 -3.81 16.96
C LEU A 130 18.02 -3.16 17.82
N SER A 131 17.91 -1.88 18.13
CA SER A 131 18.95 -1.15 18.90
C SER A 131 18.62 -0.99 20.38
N GLU A 132 17.35 -0.97 20.77
CA GLU A 132 16.94 -0.52 22.11
C GLU A 132 16.09 -1.53 22.87
N MET A 133 15.56 -2.58 22.20
CA MET A 133 14.59 -3.47 22.83
C MET A 133 15.02 -4.93 22.79
N THR A 134 14.71 -5.67 23.85
CA THR A 134 14.78 -7.14 23.83
C THR A 134 13.53 -7.72 23.14
N PRO A 135 13.61 -8.96 22.64
CA PRO A 135 12.44 -9.63 22.08
C PRO A 135 11.24 -9.71 23.03
N GLU A 136 11.48 -9.88 24.32
CA GLU A 136 10.44 -9.93 25.36
C GLU A 136 9.76 -8.56 25.51
N GLN A 137 10.53 -7.48 25.45
CA GLN A 137 9.99 -6.12 25.50
C GLN A 137 9.13 -5.83 24.27
N VAL A 138 9.52 -6.32 23.09
CA VAL A 138 8.69 -6.19 21.87
C VAL A 138 7.36 -6.94 22.05
N ILE A 139 7.38 -8.17 22.59
CA ILE A 139 6.15 -8.94 22.84
C ILE A 139 5.25 -8.22 23.84
N GLU A 140 5.83 -7.61 24.89
CA GLU A 140 5.03 -6.87 25.90
C GLU A 140 4.42 -5.59 25.29
N GLU A 141 5.14 -4.87 24.41
CA GLU A 141 4.57 -3.72 23.63
C GLU A 141 3.36 -4.16 22.79
N ILE A 142 3.49 -5.28 22.07
CA ILE A 142 2.38 -5.85 21.28
C ILE A 142 1.20 -6.22 22.17
N LYS A 143 1.46 -6.71 23.38
CA LYS A 143 0.43 -7.04 24.36
C LYS A 143 -0.29 -5.78 24.88
N ILE A 144 0.47 -4.75 25.25
CA ILE A 144 -0.08 -3.45 25.72
C ILE A 144 -0.90 -2.79 24.60
N SER A 145 -0.46 -2.88 23.35
CA SER A 145 -1.18 -2.32 22.20
C SER A 145 -2.53 -2.98 21.94
N GLY A 146 -2.78 -4.18 22.46
CA GLY A 146 -3.98 -4.95 22.20
C GLY A 146 -4.09 -5.47 20.76
N LEU A 147 -2.99 -5.49 20.00
CA LEU A 147 -2.99 -5.95 18.61
C LEU A 147 -3.52 -7.38 18.52
N ALA A 148 -4.51 -7.58 17.66
CA ALA A 148 -5.17 -8.85 17.41
C ALA A 148 -5.12 -9.21 15.93
N GLY A 149 -5.21 -10.50 15.62
CA GLY A 149 -5.28 -11.01 14.26
C GLY A 149 -6.49 -10.49 13.51
N ARG A 150 -6.35 -10.30 12.19
CA ARG A 150 -7.38 -9.77 11.29
C ARG A 150 -8.04 -10.84 10.40
N GLY A 151 -7.69 -12.10 10.57
CA GLY A 151 -8.30 -13.23 9.87
C GLY A 151 -9.66 -13.70 10.44
N GLY A 152 -10.40 -12.84 11.14
CA GLY A 152 -11.75 -13.10 11.66
C GLY A 152 -11.80 -13.53 13.14
N ALA A 153 -10.85 -14.33 13.63
CA ALA A 153 -10.87 -14.83 15.02
C ALA A 153 -10.46 -13.79 16.08
N GLY A 154 -9.82 -12.69 15.68
CA GLY A 154 -9.37 -11.66 16.61
C GLY A 154 -8.37 -12.15 17.66
N PHE A 155 -7.59 -13.20 17.37
CA PHE A 155 -6.70 -13.81 18.34
C PHE A 155 -5.54 -12.87 18.71
N PRO A 156 -5.16 -12.72 20.00
CA PRO A 156 -4.11 -11.81 20.43
C PRO A 156 -2.75 -12.15 19.81
N THR A 157 -2.16 -11.20 19.11
CA THR A 157 -0.88 -11.40 18.38
C THR A 157 0.27 -11.72 19.35
N TRP A 158 0.33 -10.99 20.47
CA TRP A 158 1.38 -11.20 21.48
C TRP A 158 1.42 -12.65 22.00
N PHE A 159 0.25 -13.29 22.15
CA PHE A 159 0.17 -14.66 22.67
C PHE A 159 0.83 -15.66 21.70
N LYS A 160 0.55 -15.52 20.39
CA LYS A 160 1.18 -16.34 19.37
C LYS A 160 2.69 -16.13 19.33
N TRP A 161 3.14 -14.88 19.39
CA TRP A 161 4.57 -14.57 19.38
C TRP A 161 5.29 -15.10 20.62
N ASN A 162 4.69 -14.95 21.80
CA ASN A 162 5.24 -15.50 23.05
C ASN A 162 5.32 -17.02 23.01
N ALA A 163 4.27 -17.70 22.53
CA ALA A 163 4.26 -19.16 22.42
C ALA A 163 5.33 -19.66 21.43
N ALA A 164 5.47 -19.01 20.27
CA ALA A 164 6.49 -19.34 19.29
C ALA A 164 7.91 -19.12 19.86
N ARG A 165 8.12 -17.99 20.57
CA ARG A 165 9.39 -17.70 21.22
C ARG A 165 9.77 -18.73 22.27
N SER A 166 8.81 -19.13 23.10
CA SER A 166 9.01 -20.08 24.21
C SER A 166 9.10 -21.55 23.79
N SER A 167 8.88 -21.84 22.51
CA SER A 167 8.98 -23.23 22.02
C SER A 167 10.44 -23.69 21.99
N ASP A 168 10.67 -24.97 22.28
CA ASP A 168 12.01 -25.58 22.34
C ASP A 168 12.65 -25.81 20.97
N GLY A 169 11.95 -25.53 19.89
CA GLY A 169 12.44 -25.67 18.52
C GLY A 169 13.62 -24.73 18.21
N THR A 170 14.67 -25.28 17.62
CA THR A 170 15.87 -24.53 17.22
C THR A 170 15.63 -23.73 15.93
N GLU A 171 14.71 -24.17 15.10
CA GLU A 171 14.30 -23.51 13.85
C GLU A 171 12.92 -22.89 14.03
N LYS A 172 12.83 -21.61 13.75
CA LYS A 172 11.59 -20.83 13.84
C LYS A 172 11.40 -20.06 12.55
N TYR A 173 10.16 -20.02 12.09
CA TYR A 173 9.76 -19.33 10.87
C TYR A 173 8.68 -18.30 11.20
N LEU A 174 8.75 -17.15 10.56
CA LEU A 174 7.65 -16.18 10.54
C LEU A 174 6.88 -16.33 9.23
N ILE A 175 5.58 -16.56 9.32
CA ILE A 175 4.73 -16.67 8.13
C ILE A 175 3.76 -15.49 8.12
N CYS A 176 3.86 -14.66 7.08
CA CYS A 176 2.81 -13.71 6.75
C CYS A 176 1.76 -14.45 5.92
N ASN A 177 0.61 -14.69 6.52
CA ASN A 177 -0.51 -15.27 5.79
C ASN A 177 -1.27 -14.14 5.06
N ALA A 178 -1.08 -14.09 3.75
CA ALA A 178 -1.79 -13.21 2.82
C ALA A 178 -2.62 -14.05 1.83
N ASP A 179 -3.22 -15.14 2.32
CA ASP A 179 -4.13 -16.01 1.58
C ASP A 179 -5.55 -15.42 1.62
N GLU A 180 -5.81 -14.46 0.75
CA GLU A 180 -7.07 -13.73 0.66
C GLU A 180 -8.02 -14.44 -0.32
N GLY A 181 -8.63 -15.53 0.16
CA GLY A 181 -9.43 -16.43 -0.66
C GLY A 181 -10.89 -16.03 -0.85
N ASP A 182 -11.40 -15.06 -0.09
CA ASP A 182 -12.81 -14.65 -0.17
C ASP A 182 -13.09 -13.89 -1.48
N PRO A 183 -14.12 -14.25 -2.24
CA PRO A 183 -14.50 -13.54 -3.46
C PRO A 183 -14.79 -12.05 -3.19
N GLY A 184 -14.10 -11.16 -3.92
CA GLY A 184 -14.25 -9.72 -3.76
C GLY A 184 -13.43 -9.11 -2.61
N ALA A 185 -12.71 -9.90 -1.80
CA ALA A 185 -11.73 -9.41 -0.85
C ALA A 185 -10.46 -8.93 -1.60
N PHE A 186 -9.91 -7.79 -1.16
CA PHE A 186 -8.71 -7.19 -1.76
C PHE A 186 -7.87 -6.40 -0.75
N MET A 187 -8.07 -6.61 0.55
CA MET A 187 -7.39 -5.88 1.60
C MET A 187 -5.91 -6.24 1.66
N ASP A 188 -5.57 -7.52 1.69
CA ASP A 188 -4.20 -8.02 1.76
C ASP A 188 -3.44 -7.63 0.48
N ARG A 189 -4.09 -7.77 -0.68
CA ARG A 189 -3.55 -7.29 -1.95
C ARG A 189 -3.24 -5.79 -1.91
N ALA A 190 -4.16 -4.97 -1.41
CA ALA A 190 -3.97 -3.53 -1.35
C ALA A 190 -2.77 -3.14 -0.45
N VAL A 191 -2.53 -3.86 0.66
CA VAL A 191 -1.34 -3.66 1.50
C VAL A 191 -0.07 -4.05 0.74
N ILE A 192 -0.05 -5.23 0.11
CA ILE A 192 1.14 -5.74 -0.59
C ILE A 192 1.50 -4.85 -1.79
N GLU A 193 0.51 -4.41 -2.57
CA GLU A 193 0.73 -3.56 -3.73
C GLU A 193 1.00 -2.09 -3.37
N GLY A 194 0.38 -1.58 -2.32
CA GLY A 194 0.39 -0.15 -2.00
C GLY A 194 1.38 0.26 -0.91
N ASP A 195 1.75 -0.66 -0.01
CA ASP A 195 2.70 -0.40 1.08
C ASP A 195 3.47 -1.67 1.49
N PRO A 196 4.24 -2.28 0.58
CA PRO A 196 4.98 -3.51 0.86
C PRO A 196 6.01 -3.33 1.97
N HIS A 197 6.57 -2.15 2.10
CA HIS A 197 7.59 -1.85 3.12
C HIS A 197 7.04 -1.89 4.54
N ASN A 198 5.78 -1.48 4.75
CA ASN A 198 5.11 -1.58 6.04
C ASN A 198 4.92 -3.05 6.47
N LEU A 199 4.57 -3.91 5.50
CA LEU A 199 4.51 -5.35 5.74
C LEU A 199 5.87 -5.92 6.11
N ILE A 200 6.92 -5.60 5.32
CA ILE A 200 8.29 -6.06 5.55
C ILE A 200 8.80 -5.59 6.92
N GLU A 201 8.57 -4.33 7.29
CA GLU A 201 8.96 -3.81 8.61
C GLU A 201 8.27 -4.60 9.74
N GLY A 202 6.97 -4.86 9.63
CA GLY A 202 6.22 -5.68 10.58
C GLY A 202 6.76 -7.11 10.67
N MET A 203 7.14 -7.71 9.54
CA MET A 203 7.74 -9.04 9.50
C MET A 203 9.12 -9.08 10.16
N LEU A 204 9.96 -8.08 9.94
CA LEU A 204 11.28 -7.98 10.59
C LEU A 204 11.15 -7.88 12.11
N ILE A 205 10.22 -7.07 12.62
CA ILE A 205 9.93 -6.94 14.04
C ILE A 205 9.42 -8.28 14.62
N GLY A 206 8.49 -8.92 13.92
CA GLY A 206 7.96 -10.21 14.34
C GLY A 206 9.00 -11.32 14.37
N ALA A 207 9.85 -11.40 13.32
CA ALA A 207 10.94 -12.37 13.25
C ALA A 207 11.94 -12.19 14.41
N TYR A 208 12.32 -10.94 14.69
CA TYR A 208 13.16 -10.61 15.84
C TYR A 208 12.53 -11.05 17.17
N ALA A 209 11.25 -10.72 17.37
CA ALA A 209 10.53 -11.03 18.59
C ALA A 209 10.44 -12.53 18.88
N ILE A 210 10.20 -13.36 17.86
CA ILE A 210 10.07 -14.82 18.02
C ILE A 210 11.40 -15.58 17.90
N GLY A 211 12.45 -14.92 17.40
CA GLY A 211 13.75 -15.53 17.13
C GLY A 211 13.77 -16.33 15.82
N ALA A 212 12.97 -15.96 14.83
CA ALA A 212 12.98 -16.55 13.51
C ALA A 212 14.14 -15.98 12.68
N LYS A 213 14.76 -16.83 11.86
CA LYS A 213 15.81 -16.45 10.91
C LYS A 213 15.28 -16.30 9.49
N GLU A 214 14.12 -16.89 9.23
CA GLU A 214 13.47 -16.88 7.92
C GLU A 214 12.04 -16.40 8.07
N ALA A 215 11.59 -15.64 7.08
CA ALA A 215 10.23 -15.16 6.96
C ALA A 215 9.67 -15.50 5.58
N ILE A 216 8.42 -15.94 5.53
CA ILE A 216 7.75 -16.41 4.32
C ILE A 216 6.46 -15.61 4.16
N VAL A 217 6.21 -15.08 2.97
CA VAL A 217 4.90 -14.53 2.60
C VAL A 217 4.13 -15.59 1.84
N TYR A 218 3.02 -16.05 2.42
CA TYR A 218 2.10 -16.97 1.77
C TYR A 218 0.99 -16.16 1.12
N VAL A 219 1.02 -16.06 -0.21
CA VAL A 219 0.09 -15.26 -1.00
C VAL A 219 -0.75 -16.18 -1.86
N LEU A 220 -2.06 -16.03 -1.81
CA LEU A 220 -2.92 -16.58 -2.84
C LEU A 220 -2.67 -15.79 -4.13
N SER A 221 -2.04 -16.44 -5.11
CA SER A 221 -1.95 -15.91 -6.46
C SER A 221 -3.38 -15.69 -6.96
N LEU A 222 -3.76 -14.41 -7.08
CA LEU A 222 -5.10 -14.04 -7.49
C LEU A 222 -5.40 -14.66 -8.84
N ILE A 223 -6.28 -15.64 -8.82
CA ILE A 223 -6.77 -16.44 -9.97
C ILE A 223 -7.20 -15.58 -11.18
N HIS A 224 -7.42 -14.29 -10.95
CA HIS A 224 -7.91 -13.36 -11.97
C HIS A 224 -6.82 -12.58 -12.72
N ILE A 225 -5.53 -12.65 -12.29
CA ILE A 225 -4.45 -11.82 -12.87
C ILE A 225 -3.19 -12.62 -13.20
N SER A 226 -2.94 -13.76 -12.56
CA SER A 226 -1.81 -14.65 -12.85
C SER A 226 -2.29 -16.09 -12.95
N GLU A 227 -1.58 -16.91 -13.72
CA GLU A 227 -1.94 -18.31 -13.98
C GLU A 227 -2.40 -19.06 -12.72
N PRO A 228 -3.48 -19.84 -12.80
CA PRO A 228 -4.22 -20.38 -11.64
C PRO A 228 -3.48 -21.46 -10.84
N THR A 229 -2.18 -21.66 -11.04
CA THR A 229 -1.43 -22.78 -10.45
C THR A 229 -0.08 -22.41 -9.84
N ARG A 230 0.33 -21.15 -9.83
CA ARG A 230 1.65 -20.77 -9.34
C ARG A 230 1.62 -20.20 -7.94
N ARG A 231 2.05 -20.99 -6.95
CA ARG A 231 2.43 -20.48 -5.63
C ARG A 231 3.80 -19.81 -5.74
N SER A 232 3.93 -18.55 -5.38
CA SER A 232 5.23 -17.89 -5.32
C SER A 232 5.70 -17.79 -3.87
N TYR A 233 6.92 -18.25 -3.64
CA TYR A 233 7.61 -18.09 -2.37
C TYR A 233 8.65 -16.99 -2.53
N ILE A 234 8.70 -16.06 -1.58
CA ILE A 234 9.77 -15.08 -1.46
C ILE A 234 10.59 -15.50 -0.24
N SER A 235 11.79 -15.94 -0.48
CA SER A 235 12.79 -16.26 0.56
C SER A 235 13.71 -15.08 0.83
#